data_b0b7a39da0c5e983f828887706aecd88
#
_entry.id   b0b7a39da0c5e983f828887706aecd88
#
_cell.length_a   1.000
_cell.length_b   1.000
_cell.length_c   1.000
_cell.angle_alpha   90.00
_cell.angle_beta   90.00
_cell.angle_gamma   90.00
#
_symmetry.space_group_name_H-M   'P 1'
#
loop_
_entity.id
_entity.type
_entity.pdbx_description
1 polymer ?
#
loop_
_entity_poly.entity_id
_entity_poly.type
_entity_poly.pdbx_seq_one_letter_code
_entity_poly.pdbx_strand_id
1 'polypeptide(L)'
;MKSKMFPILSSPAKIGNVMLKNRILKAPQSSGMNNKDGTVSERAIRYYSDQAKGGAGAIIVEYAYVDEIGSKSAHCHLGISSDEHIPGLSWLAECIRENGAVPAIQIEHCGRQKFLGTQPICAASALPWPKLWNQYGVQSVPHVLTIEEIQDIVHAFGDAARRAKTAGFEIVEIHGAHGYLLTNFFSPHTNHRTDLYGGSLENRMRIYLEIARDVRKK
;
A
#
# COMPACT_ATOMS: atom_id res chain seq x y z
N MET A 1 -15.24 19.88 -18.34
CA MET A 1 -15.27 19.99 -19.83
C MET A 1 -14.38 18.92 -20.44
N LYS A 2 -14.85 18.20 -21.48
CA LYS A 2 -13.98 17.25 -22.21
C LYS A 2 -12.92 18.05 -22.99
N SER A 3 -11.65 17.74 -22.82
CA SER A 3 -10.59 18.36 -23.62
C SER A 3 -10.76 17.97 -25.09
N LYS A 4 -10.80 18.97 -25.99
CA LYS A 4 -10.81 18.70 -27.43
C LYS A 4 -9.50 18.08 -27.92
N MET A 5 -8.39 18.33 -27.19
CA MET A 5 -7.05 17.85 -27.56
C MET A 5 -6.82 16.36 -27.14
N PHE A 6 -7.38 15.95 -26.00
CA PHE A 6 -7.22 14.58 -25.45
C PHE A 6 -8.58 13.97 -25.09
N PRO A 7 -9.43 13.65 -26.08
CA PRO A 7 -10.82 13.26 -25.83
C PRO A 7 -10.95 11.94 -25.07
N ILE A 8 -10.04 10.98 -25.28
CA ILE A 8 -10.04 9.70 -24.58
C ILE A 8 -9.59 9.89 -23.12
N LEU A 9 -8.50 10.60 -22.89
CA LEU A 9 -7.94 10.85 -21.55
C LEU A 9 -8.94 11.61 -20.66
N SER A 10 -9.67 12.55 -21.22
CA SER A 10 -10.66 13.38 -20.53
C SER A 10 -12.06 12.74 -20.44
N SER A 11 -12.25 11.53 -21.02
CA SER A 11 -13.52 10.81 -20.93
C SER A 11 -13.67 10.11 -19.59
N PRO A 12 -14.90 9.96 -19.07
CA PRO A 12 -15.16 9.17 -17.87
C PRO A 12 -14.65 7.71 -18.03
N ALA A 13 -14.28 7.11 -16.91
CA ALA A 13 -13.89 5.71 -16.83
C ALA A 13 -14.54 5.06 -15.60
N LYS A 14 -14.52 3.73 -15.54
CA LYS A 14 -15.06 2.98 -14.44
C LYS A 14 -14.02 1.99 -13.90
N ILE A 15 -13.85 1.96 -12.58
CA ILE A 15 -13.06 0.93 -11.88
C ILE A 15 -14.03 0.20 -10.94
N GLY A 16 -14.33 -1.07 -11.24
CA GLY A 16 -15.40 -1.77 -10.53
C GLY A 16 -16.71 -1.01 -10.65
N ASN A 17 -17.30 -0.59 -9.53
CA ASN A 17 -18.52 0.21 -9.46
C ASN A 17 -18.25 1.72 -9.35
N VAL A 18 -16.99 2.14 -9.22
CA VAL A 18 -16.60 3.53 -9.00
C VAL A 18 -16.46 4.25 -10.34
N MET A 19 -17.17 5.39 -10.50
CA MET A 19 -17.09 6.22 -11.70
C MET A 19 -16.05 7.31 -11.53
N LEU A 20 -15.12 7.40 -12.45
CA LEU A 20 -14.10 8.45 -12.55
C LEU A 20 -14.51 9.50 -13.58
N LYS A 21 -14.34 10.79 -13.26
CA LYS A 21 -14.64 11.90 -14.18
C LYS A 21 -13.73 11.94 -15.41
N ASN A 22 -12.54 11.36 -15.32
CA ASN A 22 -11.55 11.20 -16.40
C ASN A 22 -10.62 10.02 -16.10
N ARG A 23 -9.67 9.72 -17.00
CA ARG A 23 -8.75 8.58 -16.91
C ARG A 23 -7.39 8.95 -16.30
N ILE A 24 -7.31 10.07 -15.58
CA ILE A 24 -6.08 10.52 -14.92
C ILE A 24 -6.14 10.11 -13.45
N LEU A 25 -5.20 9.27 -13.03
CA LEU A 25 -5.04 8.88 -11.63
C LEU A 25 -3.68 9.39 -11.13
N LYS A 26 -3.68 10.05 -9.98
CA LYS A 26 -2.42 10.34 -9.27
C LYS A 26 -1.90 9.04 -8.67
N ALA A 27 -0.73 8.60 -9.12
CA ALA A 27 -0.07 7.39 -8.60
C ALA A 27 0.36 7.57 -7.14
N PRO A 28 0.37 6.48 -6.35
CA PRO A 28 0.82 6.54 -4.95
C PRO A 28 2.33 6.84 -4.89
N GLN A 29 2.69 7.76 -4.03
CA GLN A 29 4.09 8.14 -3.75
C GLN A 29 4.22 8.49 -2.28
N SER A 30 5.22 7.95 -1.60
CA SER A 30 5.54 8.38 -0.22
C SER A 30 5.81 9.87 -0.18
N SER A 31 5.05 10.56 0.64
CA SER A 31 5.20 12.01 0.83
C SER A 31 6.16 12.33 1.99
N GLY A 32 6.28 11.44 2.97
CA GLY A 32 6.98 11.70 4.23
C GLY A 32 6.35 12.82 5.06
N MET A 33 5.07 13.11 4.81
CA MET A 33 4.37 14.25 5.43
C MET A 33 3.51 13.87 6.62
N ASN A 34 3.30 12.57 6.87
CA ASN A 34 2.47 12.10 7.97
C ASN A 34 3.18 12.25 9.33
N ASN A 35 2.45 12.03 10.41
CA ASN A 35 3.00 12.03 11.75
C ASN A 35 3.88 10.79 11.99
N LYS A 36 4.75 10.83 13.02
CA LYS A 36 5.66 9.71 13.33
C LYS A 36 4.93 8.43 13.73
N ASP A 37 3.75 8.56 14.31
CA ASP A 37 2.87 7.45 14.70
C ASP A 37 2.09 6.85 13.54
N GLY A 38 2.18 7.44 12.35
CA GLY A 38 1.47 6.99 11.14
C GLY A 38 0.13 7.68 10.92
N THR A 39 -0.31 8.54 11.83
CA THR A 39 -1.54 9.32 11.65
C THR A 39 -1.36 10.39 10.58
N VAL A 40 -2.47 10.74 9.94
CA VAL A 40 -2.51 11.79 8.90
C VAL A 40 -2.21 13.15 9.52
N SER A 41 -1.32 13.94 8.91
CA SER A 41 -1.04 15.31 9.31
C SER A 41 -1.81 16.33 8.46
N GLU A 42 -1.99 17.56 8.97
CA GLU A 42 -2.55 18.66 8.20
C GLU A 42 -1.76 18.95 6.92
N ARG A 43 -0.44 18.75 6.96
CA ARG A 43 0.42 18.93 5.79
C ARG A 43 0.12 17.91 4.70
N ALA A 44 -0.15 16.64 5.08
CA ALA A 44 -0.59 15.61 4.15
C ALA A 44 -1.98 15.94 3.56
N ILE A 45 -2.92 16.42 4.39
CA ILE A 45 -4.25 16.85 3.93
C ILE A 45 -4.11 17.94 2.85
N ARG A 46 -3.31 18.98 3.08
CA ARG A 46 -3.08 20.05 2.09
C ARG A 46 -2.50 19.49 0.79
N TYR A 47 -1.47 18.66 0.90
CA TYR A 47 -0.80 18.06 -0.25
C TYR A 47 -1.78 17.29 -1.15
N TYR A 48 -2.60 16.41 -0.58
CA TYR A 48 -3.56 15.63 -1.34
C TYR A 48 -4.75 16.45 -1.84
N SER A 49 -5.20 17.44 -1.08
CA SER A 49 -6.23 18.40 -1.51
C SER A 49 -5.80 19.16 -2.76
N ASP A 50 -4.57 19.67 -2.79
CA ASP A 50 -4.04 20.41 -3.94
C ASP A 50 -3.86 19.51 -5.18
N GLN A 51 -3.47 18.25 -4.99
CA GLN A 51 -3.45 17.25 -6.06
C GLN A 51 -4.86 17.00 -6.64
N ALA A 52 -5.88 16.90 -5.77
CA ALA A 52 -7.27 16.70 -6.20
C ALA A 52 -7.82 17.89 -6.97
N LYS A 53 -7.53 19.14 -6.52
CA LYS A 53 -7.86 20.38 -7.25
C LYS A 53 -7.24 20.42 -8.64
N GLY A 54 -6.10 19.76 -8.86
CA GLY A 54 -5.44 19.63 -10.16
C GLY A 54 -6.26 18.92 -11.23
N GLY A 55 -7.40 18.29 -10.85
CA GLY A 55 -8.38 17.76 -11.80
C GLY A 55 -8.27 16.28 -12.10
N ALA A 56 -7.44 15.50 -11.38
CA ALA A 56 -7.37 14.05 -11.51
C ALA A 56 -8.73 13.39 -11.24
N GLY A 57 -8.99 12.26 -11.90
CA GLY A 57 -10.20 11.45 -11.68
C GLY A 57 -10.17 10.73 -10.34
N ALA A 58 -8.98 10.24 -9.94
CA ALA A 58 -8.75 9.68 -8.61
C ALA A 58 -7.38 10.09 -8.08
N ILE A 59 -7.28 10.16 -6.75
CA ILE A 59 -6.02 10.31 -6.01
C ILE A 59 -5.76 9.00 -5.27
N ILE A 60 -4.71 8.29 -5.65
CA ILE A 60 -4.23 7.15 -4.87
C ILE A 60 -3.25 7.70 -3.84
N VAL A 61 -3.69 7.70 -2.58
CA VAL A 61 -2.86 8.09 -1.43
C VAL A 61 -1.68 7.12 -1.32
N GLU A 62 -0.56 7.63 -0.83
CA GLU A 62 0.68 6.87 -0.64
C GLU A 62 0.43 5.54 0.09
N TYR A 63 1.33 4.57 -0.15
CA TYR A 63 1.26 3.27 0.50
C TYR A 63 1.20 3.40 2.02
N ALA A 64 0.20 2.76 2.62
CA ALA A 64 -0.02 2.76 4.07
C ALA A 64 0.33 1.38 4.64
N TYR A 65 1.10 1.36 5.75
CA TYR A 65 1.51 0.11 6.36
C TYR A 65 0.33 -0.60 7.04
N VAL A 66 0.20 -1.91 6.78
CA VAL A 66 -0.90 -2.74 7.31
C VAL A 66 -0.59 -3.33 8.70
N ASP A 67 0.68 -3.35 9.09
CA ASP A 67 1.19 -3.81 10.40
C ASP A 67 2.31 -2.88 10.85
N GLU A 68 2.22 -2.35 12.07
CA GLU A 68 3.17 -1.38 12.59
C GLU A 68 4.56 -1.97 12.81
N ILE A 69 4.63 -3.21 13.26
CA ILE A 69 5.89 -3.87 13.60
C ILE A 69 6.61 -4.33 12.34
N GLY A 70 5.92 -5.08 11.48
CA GLY A 70 6.49 -5.72 10.31
C GLY A 70 6.55 -4.83 9.07
N SER A 71 5.53 -3.99 8.83
CA SER A 71 5.39 -3.31 7.55
C SER A 71 5.75 -1.83 7.53
N LYS A 72 5.83 -1.15 8.66
CA LYS A 72 6.25 0.26 8.73
C LYS A 72 7.73 0.41 8.34
N SER A 73 8.01 1.00 7.19
CA SER A 73 9.36 1.06 6.61
C SER A 73 10.17 2.29 7.06
N ALA A 74 9.53 3.40 7.37
CA ALA A 74 10.19 4.69 7.60
C ALA A 74 9.45 5.56 8.63
N HIS A 75 10.13 6.61 9.14
CA HIS A 75 9.45 7.67 9.88
C HIS A 75 8.42 8.37 8.99
N CYS A 76 7.35 8.85 9.60
CA CYS A 76 6.28 9.55 8.89
C CYS A 76 5.64 8.74 7.73
N HIS A 77 5.77 7.43 7.77
CA HIS A 77 5.06 6.50 6.89
C HIS A 77 3.59 6.45 7.31
N LEU A 78 2.67 6.58 6.36
CA LEU A 78 1.23 6.53 6.63
C LEU A 78 0.83 5.16 7.20
N GLY A 79 -0.02 5.16 8.22
CA GLY A 79 -0.52 3.97 8.88
C GLY A 79 -1.97 3.66 8.54
N ILE A 80 -2.29 2.35 8.53
CA ILE A 80 -3.65 1.82 8.45
C ILE A 80 -3.78 0.52 9.27
N SER A 81 -2.81 0.27 10.15
CA SER A 81 -2.69 -0.96 10.93
C SER A 81 -3.66 -1.04 12.12
N SER A 82 -4.20 0.08 12.60
CA SER A 82 -5.15 0.13 13.71
C SER A 82 -6.34 1.03 13.43
N ASP A 83 -7.41 0.87 14.20
CA ASP A 83 -8.62 1.69 14.06
C ASP A 83 -8.38 3.16 14.48
N GLU A 84 -7.32 3.44 15.21
CA GLU A 84 -6.87 4.79 15.58
C GLU A 84 -6.48 5.64 14.36
N HIS A 85 -6.13 5.01 13.24
CA HIS A 85 -5.83 5.73 12.00
C HIS A 85 -7.10 6.21 11.26
N ILE A 86 -8.28 5.60 11.54
CA ILE A 86 -9.52 5.88 10.80
C ILE A 86 -9.90 7.37 10.81
N PRO A 87 -9.89 8.11 11.94
CA PRO A 87 -10.33 9.50 11.93
C PRO A 87 -9.52 10.40 10.98
N GLY A 88 -8.19 10.29 11.00
CA GLY A 88 -7.32 11.05 10.11
C GLY A 88 -7.48 10.64 8.64
N LEU A 89 -7.61 9.35 8.38
CA LEU A 89 -7.87 8.80 7.05
C LEU A 89 -9.23 9.25 6.52
N SER A 90 -10.28 9.34 7.37
CA SER A 90 -11.60 9.85 6.98
C SER A 90 -11.52 11.31 6.56
N TRP A 91 -10.85 12.15 7.33
CA TRP A 91 -10.63 13.55 6.95
C TRP A 91 -9.90 13.66 5.61
N LEU A 92 -8.85 12.85 5.40
CA LEU A 92 -8.12 12.82 4.14
C LEU A 92 -9.01 12.42 2.95
N ALA A 93 -9.80 11.35 3.10
CA ALA A 93 -10.70 10.88 2.05
C ALA A 93 -11.78 11.93 1.71
N GLU A 94 -12.35 12.57 2.72
CA GLU A 94 -13.33 13.66 2.56
C GLU A 94 -12.72 14.85 1.81
N CYS A 95 -11.56 15.33 2.22
CA CYS A 95 -10.88 16.44 1.55
C CYS A 95 -10.56 16.13 0.07
N ILE A 96 -10.17 14.91 -0.27
CA ILE A 96 -9.94 14.51 -1.66
C ILE A 96 -11.26 14.55 -2.44
N ARG A 97 -12.35 14.03 -1.86
CA ARG A 97 -13.68 13.99 -2.50
C ARG A 97 -14.27 15.39 -2.70
N GLU A 98 -14.18 16.27 -1.71
CA GLU A 98 -14.65 17.67 -1.80
C GLU A 98 -13.90 18.45 -2.89
N ASN A 99 -12.66 18.12 -3.16
CA ASN A 99 -11.85 18.70 -4.24
C ASN A 99 -12.03 17.95 -5.59
N GLY A 100 -13.07 17.11 -5.69
CA GLY A 100 -13.59 16.56 -6.93
C GLY A 100 -12.80 15.37 -7.50
N ALA A 101 -12.02 14.67 -6.71
CA ALA A 101 -11.37 13.40 -7.09
C ALA A 101 -11.93 12.24 -6.26
N VAL A 102 -11.89 11.03 -6.82
CA VAL A 102 -12.21 9.82 -6.07
C VAL A 102 -11.05 9.49 -5.12
N PRO A 103 -11.30 9.32 -3.80
CA PRO A 103 -10.29 8.92 -2.84
C PRO A 103 -9.96 7.43 -2.99
N ALA A 104 -8.70 7.13 -3.26
CA ALA A 104 -8.12 5.80 -3.29
C ALA A 104 -6.91 5.73 -2.35
N ILE A 105 -6.57 4.56 -1.85
CA ILE A 105 -5.41 4.36 -0.98
C ILE A 105 -4.65 3.10 -1.38
N GLN A 106 -3.31 3.17 -1.37
CA GLN A 106 -2.47 1.98 -1.52
C GLN A 106 -2.15 1.41 -0.14
N ILE A 107 -2.21 0.09 0.03
CA ILE A 107 -1.85 -0.63 1.25
C ILE A 107 -0.66 -1.55 0.99
N GLU A 108 0.28 -1.64 1.97
CA GLU A 108 1.54 -2.31 1.75
C GLU A 108 2.10 -3.01 2.98
N HIS A 109 3.02 -3.94 2.70
CA HIS A 109 3.94 -4.50 3.68
C HIS A 109 5.36 -4.44 3.11
N CYS A 110 6.26 -3.67 3.78
CA CYS A 110 7.61 -3.39 3.25
C CYS A 110 8.50 -4.63 3.13
N GLY A 111 8.20 -5.71 3.86
CA GLY A 111 9.04 -6.91 3.87
C GLY A 111 10.46 -6.60 4.31
N ARG A 112 11.43 -7.05 3.52
CA ARG A 112 12.86 -6.83 3.80
C ARG A 112 13.37 -5.41 3.52
N GLN A 113 12.53 -4.54 2.93
CA GLN A 113 12.93 -3.16 2.61
C GLN A 113 12.54 -2.18 3.72
N LYS A 114 12.93 -2.46 4.94
CA LYS A 114 12.69 -1.62 6.11
C LYS A 114 13.91 -0.73 6.37
N PHE A 115 13.77 0.57 6.17
CA PHE A 115 14.87 1.53 6.27
C PHE A 115 15.22 1.94 7.70
N LEU A 116 14.29 1.84 8.62
CA LEU A 116 14.50 2.24 10.00
C LEU A 116 14.38 1.06 10.92
N GLY A 117 15.43 0.91 11.71
CA GLY A 117 15.82 -0.13 12.62
C GLY A 117 14.82 -0.67 13.65
N THR A 118 13.53 -0.67 13.39
CA THR A 118 12.61 -1.47 14.19
C THR A 118 12.60 -2.88 13.59
N GLN A 119 13.24 -3.82 14.27
CA GLN A 119 13.13 -5.25 14.00
C GLN A 119 11.70 -5.72 14.36
N PRO A 120 11.18 -6.77 13.69
CA PRO A 120 11.85 -7.64 12.75
C PRO A 120 11.72 -7.19 11.30
N ILE A 121 12.77 -7.44 10.49
CA ILE A 121 12.68 -7.46 9.03
C ILE A 121 12.26 -8.88 8.64
N CYS A 122 11.25 -9.03 7.80
CA CYS A 122 10.74 -10.32 7.36
C CYS A 122 10.65 -10.44 5.84
N ALA A 123 10.70 -11.66 5.34
CA ALA A 123 10.60 -11.96 3.91
C ALA A 123 10.17 -13.40 3.63
N ALA A 124 10.00 -13.73 2.35
CA ALA A 124 9.78 -15.09 1.89
C ALA A 124 10.98 -16.03 2.17
N SER A 125 12.21 -15.47 2.15
CA SER A 125 13.46 -16.21 2.38
C SER A 125 14.48 -15.33 3.07
N ALA A 126 15.50 -15.93 3.70
CA ALA A 126 16.56 -15.26 4.45
C ALA A 126 17.58 -14.54 3.54
N LEU A 127 17.10 -13.77 2.58
CA LEU A 127 17.91 -13.01 1.62
C LEU A 127 17.92 -11.52 1.99
N PRO A 128 19.06 -10.99 2.47
CA PRO A 128 19.20 -9.56 2.75
C PRO A 128 18.91 -8.69 1.53
N TRP A 129 18.46 -7.46 1.78
CA TRP A 129 18.36 -6.49 0.71
C TRP A 129 19.68 -5.72 0.57
N PRO A 130 20.43 -5.88 -0.57
CA PRO A 130 21.79 -5.33 -0.70
C PRO A 130 21.85 -3.81 -0.54
N LYS A 131 20.78 -3.07 -0.87
CA LYS A 131 20.73 -1.62 -0.75
C LYS A 131 20.78 -1.15 0.70
N LEU A 132 20.17 -1.90 1.65
CA LEU A 132 20.27 -1.58 3.08
C LEU A 132 21.73 -1.61 3.56
N TRP A 133 22.47 -2.61 3.13
CA TRP A 133 23.90 -2.71 3.45
C TRP A 133 24.71 -1.58 2.82
N ASN A 134 24.58 -1.41 1.48
CA ASN A 134 25.45 -0.51 0.71
C ASN A 134 25.21 0.97 1.01
N GLN A 135 23.97 1.37 1.33
CA GLN A 135 23.61 2.76 1.56
C GLN A 135 23.46 3.14 3.04
N TYR A 136 23.10 2.20 3.90
CA TYR A 136 22.75 2.48 5.29
C TYR A 136 23.56 1.68 6.31
N GLY A 137 24.48 0.81 5.86
CA GLY A 137 25.32 -0.02 6.74
C GLY A 137 24.56 -1.07 7.55
N VAL A 138 23.28 -1.31 7.23
CA VAL A 138 22.42 -2.23 7.97
C VAL A 138 22.58 -3.65 7.42
N GLN A 139 23.29 -4.48 8.15
CA GLN A 139 23.37 -5.91 7.88
C GLN A 139 22.24 -6.63 8.62
N SER A 140 21.15 -6.93 7.92
CA SER A 140 20.03 -7.66 8.52
C SER A 140 19.60 -8.79 7.61
N VAL A 141 19.65 -9.99 8.14
CA VAL A 141 19.05 -11.18 7.51
C VAL A 141 17.57 -11.18 7.88
N PRO A 142 16.65 -11.18 6.90
CA PRO A 142 15.24 -11.23 7.18
C PRO A 142 14.84 -12.52 7.90
N HIS A 143 13.93 -12.42 8.86
CA HIS A 143 13.20 -13.56 9.38
C HIS A 143 12.37 -14.18 8.23
N VAL A 144 12.49 -15.50 8.07
CA VAL A 144 11.67 -16.23 7.09
C VAL A 144 10.29 -16.46 7.69
N LEU A 145 9.27 -15.86 7.08
CA LEU A 145 7.91 -15.98 7.57
C LEU A 145 7.43 -17.43 7.62
N THR A 146 6.83 -17.84 8.74
CA THR A 146 6.10 -19.09 8.86
C THR A 146 4.79 -19.02 8.06
N ILE A 147 4.10 -20.14 7.88
CA ILE A 147 2.78 -20.16 7.23
C ILE A 147 1.75 -19.39 8.05
N GLU A 148 1.80 -19.49 9.37
CA GLU A 148 0.91 -18.76 10.29
C GLU A 148 1.12 -17.24 10.17
N GLU A 149 2.37 -16.77 10.22
CA GLU A 149 2.69 -15.36 10.04
C GLU A 149 2.26 -14.82 8.65
N ILE A 150 2.33 -15.66 7.60
CA ILE A 150 1.81 -15.30 6.29
C ILE A 150 0.29 -15.11 6.34
N GLN A 151 -0.44 -15.97 7.03
CA GLN A 151 -1.89 -15.84 7.20
C GLN A 151 -2.26 -14.60 8.02
N ASP A 152 -1.52 -14.29 9.08
CA ASP A 152 -1.70 -13.06 9.86
C ASP A 152 -1.52 -11.82 8.97
N ILE A 153 -0.51 -11.82 8.10
CA ILE A 153 -0.31 -10.73 7.12
C ILE A 153 -1.49 -10.65 6.12
N VAL A 154 -1.99 -11.78 5.63
CA VAL A 154 -3.17 -11.80 4.75
C VAL A 154 -4.37 -11.13 5.43
N HIS A 155 -4.61 -11.45 6.71
CA HIS A 155 -5.68 -10.83 7.50
C HIS A 155 -5.42 -9.34 7.76
N ALA A 156 -4.18 -8.94 8.02
CA ALA A 156 -3.81 -7.53 8.20
C ALA A 156 -4.14 -6.68 6.95
N PHE A 157 -3.92 -7.21 5.75
CA PHE A 157 -4.35 -6.55 4.50
C PHE A 157 -5.87 -6.43 4.40
N GLY A 158 -6.62 -7.48 4.76
CA GLY A 158 -8.08 -7.45 4.79
C GLY A 158 -8.60 -6.41 5.79
N ASP A 159 -8.05 -6.37 6.98
CA ASP A 159 -8.43 -5.39 8.01
C ASP A 159 -8.05 -3.97 7.63
N ALA A 160 -6.92 -3.76 6.96
CA ALA A 160 -6.55 -2.47 6.37
C ALA A 160 -7.58 -2.03 5.32
N ALA A 161 -8.05 -2.93 4.46
CA ALA A 161 -9.09 -2.62 3.48
C ALA A 161 -10.44 -2.27 4.15
N ARG A 162 -10.82 -2.97 5.25
CA ARG A 162 -11.98 -2.61 6.08
C ARG A 162 -11.85 -1.19 6.63
N ARG A 163 -10.69 -0.85 7.18
CA ARG A 163 -10.41 0.50 7.71
C ARG A 163 -10.47 1.57 6.60
N ALA A 164 -9.89 1.28 5.44
CA ALA A 164 -9.97 2.17 4.28
C ALA A 164 -11.42 2.44 3.86
N LYS A 165 -12.24 1.39 3.78
CA LYS A 165 -13.69 1.50 3.49
C LYS A 165 -14.41 2.31 4.57
N THR A 166 -14.16 2.05 5.86
CA THR A 166 -14.74 2.80 6.98
C THR A 166 -14.33 4.27 6.94
N ALA A 167 -13.09 4.57 6.55
CA ALA A 167 -12.59 5.92 6.38
C ALA A 167 -13.15 6.65 5.13
N GLY A 168 -13.89 5.95 4.26
CA GLY A 168 -14.54 6.55 3.09
C GLY A 168 -13.71 6.52 1.81
N PHE A 169 -12.64 5.74 1.74
CA PHE A 169 -11.97 5.42 0.47
C PHE A 169 -12.84 4.50 -0.38
N GLU A 170 -12.85 4.74 -1.68
CA GLU A 170 -13.67 3.99 -2.64
C GLU A 170 -12.88 2.93 -3.41
N ILE A 171 -11.55 3.07 -3.44
CA ILE A 171 -10.63 2.16 -4.13
C ILE A 171 -9.47 1.84 -3.18
N VAL A 172 -9.14 0.55 -3.09
CA VAL A 172 -7.93 0.06 -2.42
C VAL A 172 -7.00 -0.54 -3.47
N GLU A 173 -5.74 -0.11 -3.48
CA GLU A 173 -4.67 -0.68 -4.29
C GLU A 173 -3.75 -1.52 -3.40
N ILE A 174 -3.54 -2.79 -3.77
CA ILE A 174 -2.59 -3.68 -3.07
C ILE A 174 -1.22 -3.48 -3.68
N HIS A 175 -0.24 -3.05 -2.88
CA HIS A 175 1.13 -2.83 -3.35
C HIS A 175 1.87 -4.15 -3.59
N GLY A 176 1.88 -4.60 -4.83
CA GLY A 176 2.55 -5.83 -5.26
C GLY A 176 3.83 -5.61 -6.08
N ALA A 177 4.54 -4.49 -5.89
CA ALA A 177 5.67 -4.08 -6.72
C ALA A 177 6.92 -3.69 -5.88
N HIS A 178 7.93 -3.13 -6.53
CA HIS A 178 9.11 -2.45 -6.00
C HIS A 178 10.00 -3.27 -5.05
N GLY A 179 9.88 -4.60 -5.06
CA GLY A 179 10.67 -5.46 -4.17
C GLY A 179 10.20 -5.52 -2.73
N TYR A 180 8.98 -5.01 -2.44
CA TYR A 180 8.32 -5.17 -1.14
C TYR A 180 7.84 -6.60 -0.90
N LEU A 181 7.18 -6.88 0.21
CA LEU A 181 6.91 -8.25 0.65
C LEU A 181 6.27 -9.12 -0.45
N LEU A 182 5.23 -8.65 -1.09
CA LEU A 182 4.53 -9.45 -2.10
C LEU A 182 5.44 -9.78 -3.29
N THR A 183 6.29 -8.84 -3.73
CA THR A 183 7.30 -9.11 -4.75
C THR A 183 8.34 -10.12 -4.27
N ASN A 184 8.67 -10.14 -2.97
CA ASN A 184 9.59 -11.15 -2.42
C ASN A 184 9.04 -12.57 -2.58
N PHE A 185 7.72 -12.75 -2.45
CA PHE A 185 7.09 -14.03 -2.70
C PHE A 185 7.01 -14.37 -4.18
N PHE A 186 6.70 -13.39 -5.01
CA PHE A 186 6.51 -13.60 -6.46
C PHE A 186 7.80 -13.98 -7.19
N SER A 187 8.90 -13.29 -6.89
CA SER A 187 10.15 -13.45 -7.62
C SER A 187 10.89 -14.73 -7.21
N PRO A 188 11.25 -15.62 -8.15
CA PRO A 188 12.05 -16.80 -7.83
C PRO A 188 13.47 -16.45 -7.37
N HIS A 189 13.95 -15.22 -7.64
CA HIS A 189 15.21 -14.74 -7.12
C HIS A 189 15.19 -14.48 -5.61
N THR A 190 14.03 -14.12 -5.06
CA THR A 190 13.88 -13.78 -3.64
C THR A 190 13.07 -14.78 -2.84
N ASN A 191 12.44 -15.73 -3.51
CA ASN A 191 11.63 -16.77 -2.90
C ASN A 191 12.25 -18.15 -3.17
N HIS A 192 12.95 -18.68 -2.16
CA HIS A 192 13.56 -20.01 -2.18
C HIS A 192 12.78 -21.02 -1.32
N ARG A 193 11.51 -20.72 -1.03
CA ARG A 193 10.65 -21.61 -0.24
C ARG A 193 10.34 -22.89 -1.01
N THR A 194 10.17 -23.98 -0.26
CA THR A 194 9.79 -25.30 -0.77
C THR A 194 8.40 -25.75 -0.32
N ASP A 195 7.69 -24.87 0.38
CA ASP A 195 6.31 -25.09 0.86
C ASP A 195 5.25 -24.53 -0.12
N LEU A 196 4.00 -24.38 0.36
CA LEU A 196 2.85 -23.91 -0.40
C LEU A 196 3.00 -22.47 -0.97
N TYR A 197 4.00 -21.72 -0.53
CA TYR A 197 4.25 -20.34 -0.96
C TYR A 197 5.52 -20.20 -1.82
N GLY A 198 6.14 -21.30 -2.24
CA GLY A 198 7.38 -21.29 -3.03
C GLY A 198 7.38 -22.29 -4.18
N GLY A 199 8.47 -22.30 -4.98
CA GLY A 199 8.62 -23.18 -6.14
C GLY A 199 7.81 -22.75 -7.34
N SER A 200 6.65 -23.33 -7.60
CA SER A 200 5.83 -23.05 -8.79
C SER A 200 5.29 -21.62 -8.83
N LEU A 201 4.89 -21.15 -10.00
CA LEU A 201 4.27 -19.82 -10.15
C LEU A 201 3.00 -19.71 -9.30
N GLU A 202 2.17 -20.75 -9.29
CA GLU A 202 0.91 -20.82 -8.53
C GLU A 202 1.18 -20.63 -7.03
N ASN A 203 2.21 -21.28 -6.51
CA ASN A 203 2.60 -21.15 -5.12
C ASN A 203 3.14 -19.77 -4.79
N ARG A 204 4.01 -19.20 -5.64
CA ARG A 204 4.54 -17.84 -5.44
C ARG A 204 3.46 -16.76 -5.55
N MET A 205 2.41 -16.99 -6.33
CA MET A 205 1.25 -16.09 -6.46
C MET A 205 0.22 -16.27 -5.35
N ARG A 206 0.30 -17.33 -4.57
CA ARG A 206 -0.72 -17.71 -3.56
C ARG A 206 -1.03 -16.55 -2.61
N ILE A 207 -0.03 -15.94 -2.02
CA ILE A 207 -0.22 -14.83 -1.07
C ILE A 207 -0.99 -13.65 -1.70
N TYR A 208 -0.73 -13.31 -2.96
CA TYR A 208 -1.47 -12.26 -3.67
C TYR A 208 -2.95 -12.58 -3.80
N LEU A 209 -3.26 -13.83 -4.16
CA LEU A 209 -4.63 -14.30 -4.35
C LEU A 209 -5.38 -14.39 -3.02
N GLU A 210 -4.72 -14.80 -1.96
CA GLU A 210 -5.29 -14.86 -0.61
C GLU A 210 -5.60 -13.47 -0.08
N ILE A 211 -4.65 -12.53 -0.18
CA ILE A 211 -4.86 -11.11 0.16
C ILE A 211 -6.02 -10.53 -0.66
N ALA A 212 -6.01 -10.72 -1.98
CA ALA A 212 -7.08 -10.19 -2.84
C ALA A 212 -8.46 -10.75 -2.45
N ARG A 213 -8.54 -12.02 -2.09
CA ARG A 213 -9.79 -12.65 -1.62
C ARG A 213 -10.23 -12.10 -0.27
N ASP A 214 -9.30 -11.90 0.66
CA ASP A 214 -9.62 -11.37 1.99
C ASP A 214 -10.07 -9.91 1.92
N VAL A 215 -9.34 -9.07 1.18
CA VAL A 215 -9.71 -7.67 0.88
C VAL A 215 -11.11 -7.57 0.25
N ARG A 216 -11.49 -8.51 -0.64
CA ARG A 216 -12.81 -8.52 -1.30
C ARG A 216 -13.96 -8.95 -0.39
N LYS A 217 -13.69 -9.63 0.72
CA LYS A 217 -14.70 -10.03 1.71
C LYS A 217 -15.05 -8.91 2.68
N LYS A 218 -14.17 -7.94 2.88
CA LYS A 218 -14.35 -6.80 3.80
C LYS A 218 -15.11 -5.64 3.13
#